data_c64e2b82c8d89af7c512a18df880f34c
#
_entry.id   c64e2b82c8d89af7c512a18df880f34c
#
_cell.length_a   1.000
_cell.length_b   1.000
_cell.length_c   1.000
_cell.angle_alpha   90.00
_cell.angle_beta   90.00
_cell.angle_gamma   90.00
#
_symmetry.space_group_name_H-M   'P 1'
#
loop_
_entity.id
_entity.type
_entity.pdbx_description
1 polymer ?
#
loop_
_entity_poly.entity_id
_entity_poly.type
_entity_poly.pdbx_seq_one_letter_code
_entity_poly.pdbx_strand_id
1 'polypeptide(L)'
;MRLTNVTSMSAQRILGNNTEDVDRESVRLASGDRIYHAAYDPAGLAISNKLRSRLRSMQQANRNANDSVSMIQVGEGVLSSVHEMGARLKELALQSSNDTMGDSERQMADLEFQNLKIEIKRILGAAKFNGQNLFDELGGKHDFQVGINNDQKADRITYDMKKVLKSADTVGLGNGSIATKGQSHKVLYPIDDMISEVSRARAVLGSMQKRVETVSQGIMIGYENEMASESKIRDIEYVLLTANLLISKLKQDSTIAWLAQANMESKNIEKLL
;
A
#
# COMPACT_ATOMS: atom_id res chain seq x y z
N MET A 1 -62.90 -20.68 -39.66
CA MET A 1 -62.08 -19.43 -39.83
C MET A 1 -61.15 -19.28 -38.65
N ARG A 2 -59.80 -19.16 -38.85
CA ARG A 2 -58.92 -18.81 -37.76
C ARG A 2 -58.79 -17.29 -37.72
N LEU A 3 -59.39 -16.66 -36.69
CA LEU A 3 -59.20 -15.23 -36.43
C LEU A 3 -57.87 -15.07 -35.75
N THR A 4 -56.84 -14.67 -36.50
CA THR A 4 -55.51 -14.37 -35.93
C THR A 4 -55.50 -12.91 -35.48
N ASN A 5 -55.46 -12.67 -34.17
CA ASN A 5 -55.41 -11.30 -33.60
C ASN A 5 -53.97 -10.78 -33.68
N VAL A 6 -53.63 -10.18 -34.84
CA VAL A 6 -52.29 -9.61 -35.09
C VAL A 6 -51.95 -8.49 -34.14
N THR A 7 -52.95 -7.70 -33.70
CA THR A 7 -52.83 -6.59 -32.74
C THR A 7 -52.42 -7.11 -31.37
N SER A 8 -53.04 -8.19 -30.88
CA SER A 8 -52.66 -8.84 -29.63
C SER A 8 -51.28 -9.44 -29.68
N MET A 9 -50.89 -10.07 -30.80
CA MET A 9 -49.51 -10.60 -30.94
C MET A 9 -48.44 -9.51 -30.95
N SER A 10 -48.71 -8.37 -31.57
CA SER A 10 -47.79 -7.23 -31.56
C SER A 10 -47.71 -6.58 -30.15
N ALA A 11 -48.84 -6.45 -29.46
CA ALA A 11 -48.86 -5.96 -28.10
C ALA A 11 -48.09 -6.89 -27.13
N GLN A 12 -48.22 -8.24 -27.27
CA GLN A 12 -47.45 -9.20 -26.47
C GLN A 12 -45.95 -9.05 -26.68
N ARG A 13 -45.49 -8.90 -27.93
CA ARG A 13 -44.08 -8.70 -28.24
C ARG A 13 -43.53 -7.40 -27.64
N ILE A 14 -44.30 -6.30 -27.73
CA ILE A 14 -43.92 -5.02 -27.14
C ILE A 14 -43.92 -5.10 -25.58
N LEU A 15 -44.87 -5.82 -24.99
CA LEU A 15 -44.88 -6.05 -23.54
C LEU A 15 -43.67 -6.85 -23.12
N GLY A 16 -43.25 -7.88 -23.83
CA GLY A 16 -42.04 -8.63 -23.57
C GLY A 16 -40.81 -7.73 -23.54
N ASN A 17 -40.61 -6.89 -24.55
CA ASN A 17 -39.51 -5.96 -24.65
C ASN A 17 -39.51 -4.93 -23.49
N ASN A 18 -40.68 -4.36 -23.17
CA ASN A 18 -40.83 -3.39 -22.08
C ASN A 18 -40.52 -4.04 -20.73
N THR A 19 -40.93 -5.30 -20.52
CA THR A 19 -40.60 -6.05 -19.30
C THR A 19 -39.12 -6.30 -19.17
N GLU A 20 -38.45 -6.70 -20.24
CA GLU A 20 -36.99 -6.87 -20.26
C GLU A 20 -36.25 -5.54 -19.94
N ASP A 21 -36.76 -4.41 -20.47
CA ASP A 21 -36.20 -3.09 -20.16
C ASP A 21 -36.35 -2.74 -18.67
N VAL A 22 -37.53 -2.96 -18.10
CA VAL A 22 -37.78 -2.72 -16.66
C VAL A 22 -36.87 -3.61 -15.78
N ASP A 23 -36.75 -4.88 -16.13
CA ASP A 23 -35.90 -5.83 -15.40
C ASP A 23 -34.43 -5.41 -15.48
N ARG A 24 -33.95 -5.06 -16.68
CA ARG A 24 -32.58 -4.58 -16.89
C ARG A 24 -32.25 -3.33 -16.08
N GLU A 25 -33.13 -2.32 -16.10
CA GLU A 25 -32.92 -1.08 -15.37
C GLU A 25 -33.02 -1.28 -13.85
N SER A 26 -33.91 -2.18 -13.42
CA SER A 26 -34.05 -2.55 -12.00
C SER A 26 -32.79 -3.23 -11.47
N VAL A 27 -32.21 -4.16 -12.24
CA VAL A 27 -30.94 -4.84 -11.88
C VAL A 27 -29.79 -3.84 -11.82
N ARG A 28 -29.68 -2.92 -12.79
CA ARG A 28 -28.68 -1.84 -12.76
C ARG A 28 -28.82 -0.96 -11.54
N LEU A 29 -30.05 -0.57 -11.19
CA LEU A 29 -30.32 0.26 -10.02
C LEU A 29 -29.95 -0.46 -8.72
N ALA A 30 -30.25 -1.76 -8.65
CA ALA A 30 -29.94 -2.59 -7.48
C ALA A 30 -28.44 -2.86 -7.31
N SER A 31 -27.71 -3.05 -8.42
CA SER A 31 -26.26 -3.33 -8.40
C SER A 31 -25.40 -2.06 -8.29
N GLY A 32 -25.91 -0.91 -8.71
CA GLY A 32 -25.13 0.32 -8.87
C GLY A 32 -24.20 0.32 -10.09
N ASP A 33 -24.19 -0.77 -10.87
CA ASP A 33 -23.30 -0.98 -12.00
C ASP A 33 -24.06 -0.77 -13.32
N ARG A 34 -23.55 0.05 -14.22
CA ARG A 34 -24.05 0.21 -15.59
C ARG A 34 -23.86 -1.07 -16.40
N ILE A 35 -22.75 -1.78 -16.16
CA ILE A 35 -22.34 -2.98 -16.89
C ILE A 35 -22.31 -4.15 -15.90
N TYR A 36 -23.45 -4.80 -15.70
CA TYR A 36 -23.55 -5.97 -14.81
C TYR A 36 -23.40 -7.32 -15.55
N HIS A 37 -23.54 -7.32 -16.87
CA HIS A 37 -23.44 -8.53 -17.69
C HIS A 37 -22.57 -8.31 -18.92
N ALA A 38 -21.73 -9.30 -19.27
CA ALA A 38 -20.78 -9.20 -20.39
C ALA A 38 -21.48 -9.01 -21.76
N ALA A 39 -22.73 -9.46 -21.89
CA ALA A 39 -23.49 -9.34 -23.13
C ALA A 39 -23.85 -7.88 -23.50
N TYR A 40 -23.88 -6.95 -22.52
CA TYR A 40 -24.27 -5.55 -22.77
C TYR A 40 -23.09 -4.69 -23.26
N ASP A 41 -21.90 -4.89 -22.68
CA ASP A 41 -20.69 -4.17 -23.08
C ASP A 41 -19.46 -5.00 -22.70
N PRO A 42 -19.02 -5.93 -23.56
CA PRO A 42 -17.86 -6.76 -23.29
C PRO A 42 -16.56 -5.97 -23.24
N ALA A 43 -16.45 -4.88 -24.01
CA ALA A 43 -15.25 -4.06 -24.03
C ALA A 43 -15.13 -3.21 -22.75
N GLY A 44 -16.20 -2.53 -22.35
CA GLY A 44 -16.26 -1.76 -21.12
C GLY A 44 -16.05 -2.63 -19.88
N LEU A 45 -16.63 -3.84 -19.86
CA LEU A 45 -16.41 -4.78 -18.75
C LEU A 45 -14.96 -5.25 -18.65
N ALA A 46 -14.31 -5.54 -19.78
CA ALA A 46 -12.91 -5.95 -19.79
C ALA A 46 -11.99 -4.83 -19.26
N ILE A 47 -12.22 -3.57 -19.67
CA ILE A 47 -11.47 -2.41 -19.21
C ILE A 47 -11.70 -2.18 -17.71
N SER A 48 -12.96 -2.20 -17.26
CA SER A 48 -13.33 -2.03 -15.85
C SER A 48 -12.67 -3.10 -14.96
N ASN A 49 -12.71 -4.37 -15.37
CA ASN A 49 -12.06 -5.45 -14.64
C ASN A 49 -10.54 -5.28 -14.57
N LYS A 50 -9.90 -4.79 -15.64
CA LYS A 50 -8.47 -4.46 -15.64
C LYS A 50 -8.16 -3.32 -14.68
N LEU A 51 -8.96 -2.26 -14.71
CA LEU A 51 -8.80 -1.13 -13.78
C LEU A 51 -9.00 -1.57 -12.32
N ARG A 52 -10.02 -2.35 -12.02
CA ARG A 52 -10.25 -2.91 -10.67
C ARG A 52 -9.07 -3.76 -10.17
N SER A 53 -8.48 -4.57 -11.05
CA SER A 53 -7.29 -5.35 -10.70
C SER A 53 -6.11 -4.42 -10.36
N ARG A 54 -5.91 -3.37 -11.16
CA ARG A 54 -4.85 -2.37 -10.92
C ARG A 54 -5.08 -1.60 -9.63
N LEU A 55 -6.33 -1.16 -9.37
CA LEU A 55 -6.68 -0.46 -8.13
C LEU A 55 -6.36 -1.31 -6.88
N ARG A 56 -6.70 -2.61 -6.89
CA ARG A 56 -6.34 -3.54 -5.81
C ARG A 56 -4.82 -3.68 -5.66
N SER A 57 -4.11 -3.75 -6.78
CA SER A 57 -2.64 -3.82 -6.78
C SER A 57 -2.01 -2.54 -6.20
N MET A 58 -2.55 -1.36 -6.54
CA MET A 58 -2.10 -0.07 -6.00
C MET A 58 -2.34 0.03 -4.48
N GLN A 59 -3.50 -0.44 -4.00
CA GLN A 59 -3.76 -0.50 -2.56
C GLN A 59 -2.76 -1.40 -1.84
N GLN A 60 -2.42 -2.55 -2.42
CA GLN A 60 -1.42 -3.44 -1.82
C GLN A 60 -0.02 -2.81 -1.87
N ALA A 61 0.35 -2.19 -2.98
CA ALA A 61 1.63 -1.48 -3.09
C ALA A 61 1.76 -0.34 -2.07
N ASN A 62 0.67 0.39 -1.82
CA ASN A 62 0.63 1.41 -0.77
C ASN A 62 0.78 0.83 0.64
N ARG A 63 0.14 -0.31 0.94
CA ARG A 63 0.38 -1.01 2.21
C ARG A 63 1.83 -1.45 2.36
N ASN A 64 2.41 -2.04 1.31
CA ASN A 64 3.81 -2.45 1.31
C ASN A 64 4.76 -1.25 1.53
N ALA A 65 4.44 -0.08 0.96
CA ALA A 65 5.19 1.15 1.19
C ALA A 65 5.14 1.58 2.66
N ASN A 66 3.96 1.56 3.28
CA ASN A 66 3.81 1.90 4.69
C ASN A 66 4.52 0.91 5.62
N ASP A 67 4.48 -0.38 5.32
CA ASP A 67 5.24 -1.41 6.05
C ASP A 67 6.75 -1.16 5.93
N SER A 68 7.20 -0.74 4.74
CA SER A 68 8.61 -0.38 4.50
C SER A 68 9.03 0.84 5.30
N VAL A 69 8.17 1.87 5.38
CA VAL A 69 8.42 3.06 6.24
C VAL A 69 8.53 2.64 7.71
N SER A 70 7.62 1.79 8.18
CA SER A 70 7.64 1.30 9.57
C SER A 70 8.93 0.53 9.88
N MET A 71 9.40 -0.31 8.96
CA MET A 71 10.66 -1.03 9.09
C MET A 71 11.86 -0.07 9.15
N ILE A 72 11.89 0.94 8.29
CA ILE A 72 12.95 1.96 8.27
C ILE A 72 12.97 2.75 9.59
N GLN A 73 11.81 3.12 10.13
CA GLN A 73 11.69 3.85 11.40
C GLN A 73 12.22 3.02 12.58
N VAL A 74 11.94 1.71 12.63
CA VAL A 74 12.53 0.82 13.64
C VAL A 74 14.06 0.82 13.52
N GLY A 75 14.58 0.71 12.29
CA GLY A 75 16.03 0.77 12.04
C GLY A 75 16.65 2.10 12.48
N GLU A 76 15.99 3.22 12.18
CA GLU A 76 16.44 4.54 12.60
C GLU A 76 16.44 4.72 14.13
N GLY A 77 15.41 4.23 14.82
CA GLY A 77 15.34 4.27 16.27
C GLY A 77 16.49 3.52 16.93
N VAL A 78 16.83 2.33 16.41
CA VAL A 78 18.00 1.56 16.86
C VAL A 78 19.30 2.33 16.63
N LEU A 79 19.49 2.90 15.45
CA LEU A 79 20.70 3.67 15.15
C LEU A 79 20.79 4.97 15.97
N SER A 80 19.66 5.57 16.34
CA SER A 80 19.64 6.71 17.26
C SER A 80 20.20 6.33 18.63
N SER A 81 19.74 5.21 19.20
CA SER A 81 20.26 4.71 20.48
C SER A 81 21.75 4.37 20.42
N VAL A 82 22.22 3.78 19.30
CA VAL A 82 23.63 3.50 19.07
C VAL A 82 24.45 4.80 18.98
N HIS A 83 23.91 5.83 18.34
CA HIS A 83 24.56 7.15 18.26
C HIS A 83 24.74 7.79 19.62
N GLU A 84 23.70 7.76 20.48
CA GLU A 84 23.76 8.29 21.84
C GLU A 84 24.77 7.53 22.71
N MET A 85 24.79 6.20 22.61
CA MET A 85 25.80 5.39 23.31
C MET A 85 27.21 5.65 22.78
N GLY A 86 27.36 5.89 21.49
CA GLY A 86 28.62 6.29 20.88
C GLY A 86 29.14 7.63 21.41
N ALA A 87 28.25 8.62 21.55
CA ALA A 87 28.59 9.89 22.17
C ALA A 87 29.05 9.70 23.63
N ARG A 88 28.38 8.83 24.39
CA ARG A 88 28.76 8.50 25.77
C ARG A 88 30.12 7.80 25.86
N LEU A 89 30.41 6.87 24.95
CA LEU A 89 31.75 6.25 24.82
C LEU A 89 32.83 7.30 24.58
N LYS A 90 32.56 8.32 23.74
CA LYS A 90 33.49 9.41 23.48
C LYS A 90 33.73 10.25 24.70
N GLU A 91 32.69 10.60 25.47
CA GLU A 91 32.81 11.31 26.73
C GLU A 91 33.71 10.58 27.73
N LEU A 92 33.48 9.27 27.94
CA LEU A 92 34.29 8.44 28.82
C LEU A 92 35.77 8.36 28.36
N ALA A 93 35.99 8.21 27.05
CA ALA A 93 37.34 8.18 26.50
C ALA A 93 38.09 9.52 26.66
N LEU A 94 37.41 10.65 26.46
CA LEU A 94 37.96 11.98 26.72
C LEU A 94 38.28 12.21 28.21
N GLN A 95 37.34 11.81 29.09
CA GLN A 95 37.52 11.90 30.53
C GLN A 95 38.74 11.08 30.98
N SER A 96 38.86 9.82 30.51
CA SER A 96 39.97 8.93 30.83
C SER A 96 41.33 9.36 30.21
N SER A 97 41.31 10.20 29.18
CA SER A 97 42.53 10.73 28.56
C SER A 97 43.19 11.86 29.36
N ASN A 98 42.48 12.44 30.37
CA ASN A 98 42.95 13.54 31.14
C ASN A 98 43.91 13.05 32.25
N ASP A 99 45.01 13.79 32.48
CA ASP A 99 46.00 13.49 33.52
C ASP A 99 45.52 13.68 34.98
N THR A 100 44.40 14.40 35.15
CA THR A 100 43.79 14.59 36.47
C THR A 100 43.07 13.34 37.01
N MET A 101 42.88 12.34 36.17
CA MET A 101 42.19 11.08 36.50
C MET A 101 43.21 10.02 36.97
N GLY A 102 42.95 9.40 38.12
CA GLY A 102 43.78 8.33 38.68
C GLY A 102 43.54 7.00 37.98
N ASP A 103 44.48 6.06 38.07
CA ASP A 103 44.37 4.75 37.39
C ASP A 103 43.17 3.93 37.88
N SER A 104 42.83 4.02 39.17
CA SER A 104 41.64 3.36 39.73
C SER A 104 40.32 3.91 39.16
N GLU A 105 40.25 5.22 38.95
CA GLU A 105 39.09 5.89 38.36
C GLU A 105 38.94 5.53 36.88
N ARG A 106 40.06 5.45 36.13
CA ARG A 106 40.07 4.97 34.73
C ARG A 106 39.57 3.54 34.61
N GLN A 107 39.94 2.66 35.54
CA GLN A 107 39.44 1.28 35.54
C GLN A 107 37.92 1.23 35.75
N MET A 108 37.35 2.09 36.64
CA MET A 108 35.89 2.18 36.82
C MET A 108 35.20 2.72 35.54
N ALA A 109 35.77 3.74 34.91
CA ALA A 109 35.28 4.26 33.64
C ALA A 109 35.37 3.21 32.52
N ASP A 110 36.40 2.37 32.49
CA ASP A 110 36.53 1.29 31.52
C ASP A 110 35.46 0.23 31.70
N LEU A 111 34.99 -0.07 32.91
CA LEU A 111 33.86 -0.98 33.13
C LEU A 111 32.58 -0.45 32.46
N GLU A 112 32.26 0.85 32.63
CA GLU A 112 31.13 1.48 31.94
C GLU A 112 31.33 1.42 30.40
N PHE A 113 32.53 1.74 29.94
CA PHE A 113 32.89 1.70 28.51
C PHE A 113 32.69 0.32 27.89
N GLN A 114 33.17 -0.75 28.55
CA GLN A 114 32.98 -2.12 28.06
C GLN A 114 31.49 -2.52 28.06
N ASN A 115 30.73 -2.15 29.08
CA ASN A 115 29.30 -2.44 29.16
C ASN A 115 28.54 -1.74 28.02
N LEU A 116 28.83 -0.48 27.70
CA LEU A 116 28.24 0.24 26.56
C LEU A 116 28.57 -0.42 25.23
N LYS A 117 29.80 -0.90 25.03
CA LYS A 117 30.18 -1.66 23.83
C LYS A 117 29.37 -2.94 23.68
N ILE A 118 29.20 -3.69 24.78
CA ILE A 118 28.39 -4.92 24.78
C ILE A 118 26.94 -4.59 24.47
N GLU A 119 26.42 -3.50 25.01
CA GLU A 119 25.03 -3.08 24.82
C GLU A 119 24.76 -2.63 23.38
N ILE A 120 25.67 -1.87 22.77
CA ILE A 120 25.58 -1.53 21.33
C ILE A 120 25.49 -2.78 20.47
N LYS A 121 26.35 -3.77 20.72
CA LYS A 121 26.36 -5.03 19.98
C LYS A 121 25.07 -5.82 20.20
N ARG A 122 24.55 -5.83 21.43
CA ARG A 122 23.28 -6.47 21.78
C ARG A 122 22.09 -5.82 21.08
N ILE A 123 22.02 -4.49 21.08
CA ILE A 123 20.91 -3.76 20.45
C ILE A 123 20.91 -3.96 18.94
N LEU A 124 22.05 -3.89 18.27
CA LEU A 124 22.17 -4.15 16.84
C LEU A 124 21.75 -5.58 16.48
N GLY A 125 22.16 -6.57 17.28
CA GLY A 125 21.78 -7.97 17.05
C GLY A 125 20.33 -8.30 17.43
N ALA A 126 19.72 -7.53 18.35
CA ALA A 126 18.34 -7.70 18.77
C ALA A 126 17.33 -6.97 17.87
N ALA A 127 17.79 -6.08 16.99
CA ALA A 127 16.96 -5.28 16.12
C ALA A 127 16.24 -6.15 15.09
N LYS A 128 14.92 -6.33 15.27
CA LYS A 128 14.08 -7.16 14.40
C LYS A 128 12.83 -6.41 13.97
N PHE A 129 12.40 -6.68 12.75
CA PHE A 129 11.09 -6.29 12.27
C PHE A 129 10.37 -7.53 11.73
N ASN A 130 9.20 -7.82 12.27
CA ASN A 130 8.41 -9.01 11.91
C ASN A 130 9.23 -10.33 11.95
N GLY A 131 10.10 -10.48 12.96
CA GLY A 131 10.96 -11.65 13.16
C GLY A 131 12.24 -11.70 12.30
N GLN A 132 12.41 -10.77 11.35
CA GLN A 132 13.63 -10.66 10.54
C GLN A 132 14.62 -9.69 11.19
N ASN A 133 15.88 -10.07 11.29
CA ASN A 133 16.94 -9.20 11.77
C ASN A 133 17.20 -8.08 10.76
N LEU A 134 17.36 -6.85 11.26
CA LEU A 134 17.59 -5.67 10.41
C LEU A 134 19.06 -5.47 10.05
N PHE A 135 19.97 -5.77 10.99
CA PHE A 135 21.40 -5.48 10.90
C PHE A 135 22.29 -6.71 10.87
N ASP A 136 21.72 -7.92 10.76
CA ASP A 136 22.48 -9.17 10.74
C ASP A 136 23.12 -9.44 9.37
N GLU A 137 24.19 -10.24 9.35
CA GLU A 137 24.93 -10.61 8.14
C GLU A 137 24.07 -11.35 7.10
N LEU A 138 23.04 -12.06 7.54
CA LEU A 138 22.12 -12.84 6.69
C LEU A 138 20.90 -12.05 6.22
N GLY A 139 20.54 -10.92 6.87
CA GLY A 139 19.28 -10.18 6.64
C GLY A 139 19.41 -8.83 5.95
N GLY A 140 20.63 -8.41 5.55
CA GLY A 140 20.92 -7.02 5.22
C GLY A 140 20.33 -6.44 3.94
N LYS A 141 19.82 -7.27 3.01
CA LYS A 141 19.25 -6.77 1.74
C LYS A 141 17.73 -6.93 1.75
N HIS A 142 17.04 -5.81 1.68
CA HIS A 142 15.59 -5.74 1.64
C HIS A 142 15.12 -5.14 0.31
N ASP A 143 14.21 -5.82 -0.37
CA ASP A 143 13.59 -5.35 -1.60
C ASP A 143 12.12 -4.98 -1.30
N PHE A 144 11.82 -3.70 -1.31
CA PHE A 144 10.48 -3.18 -1.09
C PHE A 144 9.72 -3.10 -2.42
N GLN A 145 8.69 -3.92 -2.60
CA GLN A 145 7.81 -3.86 -3.76
C GLN A 145 6.79 -2.73 -3.55
N VAL A 146 7.06 -1.58 -4.13
CA VAL A 146 6.22 -0.37 -4.03
C VAL A 146 5.47 -0.05 -5.33
N GLY A 147 5.75 -0.76 -6.42
CA GLY A 147 5.03 -0.64 -7.69
C GLY A 147 4.11 -1.83 -7.95
N ILE A 148 3.27 -1.70 -8.99
CA ILE A 148 2.26 -2.71 -9.35
C ILE A 148 2.76 -3.70 -10.42
N ASN A 149 3.90 -3.43 -11.07
CA ASN A 149 4.48 -4.25 -12.12
C ASN A 149 5.72 -5.01 -11.60
N ASN A 150 6.46 -5.67 -12.49
CA ASN A 150 7.66 -6.43 -12.15
C ASN A 150 8.95 -5.74 -12.66
N ASP A 151 8.98 -4.42 -12.74
CA ASP A 151 10.20 -3.71 -13.09
C ASP A 151 11.09 -3.55 -11.84
N GLN A 152 12.31 -4.08 -11.91
CA GLN A 152 13.26 -4.05 -10.80
C GLN A 152 13.72 -2.63 -10.43
N LYS A 153 13.72 -1.69 -11.39
CA LYS A 153 14.18 -0.31 -11.16
C LYS A 153 13.04 0.64 -10.79
N ALA A 154 11.88 0.45 -11.39
CA ALA A 154 10.73 1.34 -11.20
C ALA A 154 9.83 0.90 -10.04
N ASP A 155 9.61 -0.40 -9.89
CA ASP A 155 8.62 -0.93 -8.94
C ASP A 155 9.23 -1.42 -7.62
N ARG A 156 10.57 -1.52 -7.54
CA ARG A 156 11.27 -1.98 -6.34
C ARG A 156 12.25 -0.94 -5.83
N ILE A 157 12.25 -0.76 -4.51
CA ILE A 157 13.25 0.00 -3.80
C ILE A 157 14.10 -1.02 -3.05
N THR A 158 15.33 -1.25 -3.54
CA THR A 158 16.28 -2.14 -2.89
C THR A 158 17.11 -1.36 -1.88
N TYR A 159 17.20 -1.90 -0.70
CA TYR A 159 18.00 -1.36 0.39
C TYR A 159 18.92 -2.44 0.97
N ASP A 160 20.18 -2.09 1.14
CA ASP A 160 21.19 -2.99 1.69
C ASP A 160 21.74 -2.38 2.99
N MET A 161 21.20 -2.82 4.13
CA MET A 161 21.59 -2.38 5.47
C MET A 161 23.07 -2.69 5.75
N LYS A 162 23.60 -3.78 5.19
CA LYS A 162 24.98 -4.20 5.35
C LYS A 162 25.97 -3.21 4.72
N LYS A 163 25.60 -2.60 3.60
CA LYS A 163 26.44 -1.56 2.96
C LYS A 163 26.47 -0.25 3.73
N VAL A 164 25.45 -0.02 4.52
CA VAL A 164 25.30 1.21 5.29
C VAL A 164 26.03 1.13 6.61
N LEU A 165 25.99 -0.04 7.25
CA LEU A 165 26.85 -0.37 8.40
C LEU A 165 27.96 -1.30 7.90
N LYS A 166 28.96 -0.76 7.24
CA LYS A 166 30.08 -1.50 6.66
C LYS A 166 30.80 -2.40 7.65
N SER A 167 30.43 -2.31 8.93
CA SER A 167 31.10 -2.98 10.01
C SER A 167 30.29 -2.93 11.30
N ALA A 168 29.19 -3.71 11.38
CA ALA A 168 28.61 -3.99 12.69
C ALA A 168 29.58 -4.79 13.60
N ASP A 169 30.54 -5.48 13.01
CA ASP A 169 31.70 -6.06 13.69
C ASP A 169 32.71 -4.99 14.07
N THR A 170 32.54 -3.86 13.56
CA THR A 170 33.25 -2.64 13.68
C THR A 170 32.40 -1.53 14.21
N VAL A 171 31.87 -1.68 15.21
CA VAL A 171 32.31 -0.64 16.10
C VAL A 171 33.82 -0.88 16.20
N GLY A 172 34.68 -0.26 15.42
CA GLY A 172 36.15 -0.45 15.34
C GLY A 172 36.89 -0.36 16.67
N LEU A 173 36.14 -0.52 17.71
CA LEU A 173 36.43 -0.55 19.13
C LEU A 173 36.96 -1.92 19.58
N GLY A 174 36.88 -3.00 18.77
CA GLY A 174 37.43 -4.33 19.03
C GLY A 174 37.75 -4.59 20.52
N ASN A 175 39.02 -4.83 20.84
CA ASN A 175 39.52 -4.92 22.20
C ASN A 175 39.93 -3.56 22.81
N GLY A 176 39.40 -2.44 22.28
CA GLY A 176 39.65 -1.11 22.81
C GLY A 176 39.23 -0.97 24.28
N SER A 177 40.10 -0.40 25.09
CA SER A 177 39.94 -0.14 26.52
C SER A 177 40.40 1.30 26.81
N ILE A 178 39.86 1.87 27.85
CA ILE A 178 40.22 3.20 28.35
C ILE A 178 40.90 3.15 29.74
N ALA A 179 41.31 1.95 30.17
CA ALA A 179 41.95 1.73 31.46
C ALA A 179 43.29 2.46 31.64
N THR A 180 43.92 2.88 30.51
CA THR A 180 45.16 3.67 30.54
C THR A 180 45.03 4.89 29.63
N LYS A 181 45.73 6.00 29.96
CA LYS A 181 45.74 7.20 29.12
C LYS A 181 46.12 6.93 27.69
N GLY A 182 47.13 6.09 27.45
CA GLY A 182 47.59 5.75 26.08
C GLY A 182 46.57 4.96 25.28
N GLN A 183 45.77 4.12 25.92
CA GLN A 183 44.66 3.39 25.28
C GLN A 183 43.48 4.33 25.00
N SER A 184 43.14 5.24 25.94
CA SER A 184 42.08 6.24 25.75
C SER A 184 42.30 7.10 24.51
N HIS A 185 43.54 7.57 24.29
CA HIS A 185 43.89 8.33 23.06
C HIS A 185 43.73 7.51 21.80
N LYS A 186 44.04 6.22 21.80
CA LYS A 186 43.92 5.35 20.62
C LYS A 186 42.48 5.04 20.24
N VAL A 187 41.56 5.04 21.21
CA VAL A 187 40.14 4.68 21.00
C VAL A 187 39.33 5.86 20.50
N LEU A 188 39.75 7.10 20.70
CA LEU A 188 39.01 8.30 20.27
C LEU A 188 38.73 8.30 18.77
N TYR A 189 39.75 7.96 17.94
CA TYR A 189 39.58 7.95 16.48
C TYR A 189 38.56 6.89 16.00
N PRO A 190 38.65 5.63 16.41
CA PRO A 190 37.62 4.62 16.12
C PRO A 190 36.19 5.00 16.59
N ILE A 191 36.06 5.70 17.74
CA ILE A 191 34.74 6.16 18.20
C ILE A 191 34.17 7.23 17.25
N ASP A 192 35.00 8.20 16.83
CA ASP A 192 34.57 9.23 15.88
C ASP A 192 34.16 8.65 14.54
N ASP A 193 34.89 7.67 14.06
CA ASP A 193 34.58 6.96 12.82
C ASP A 193 33.23 6.20 12.95
N MET A 194 33.01 5.51 14.05
CA MET A 194 31.73 4.85 14.36
C MET A 194 30.56 5.84 14.38
N ILE A 195 30.68 6.98 15.10
CA ILE A 195 29.64 8.01 15.18
C ILE A 195 29.33 8.56 13.77
N SER A 196 30.37 8.77 12.96
CA SER A 196 30.24 9.22 11.58
C SER A 196 29.54 8.20 10.71
N GLU A 197 29.88 6.91 10.83
CA GLU A 197 29.21 5.83 10.09
C GLU A 197 27.75 5.67 10.47
N VAL A 198 27.42 5.70 11.77
CA VAL A 198 26.06 5.64 12.25
C VAL A 198 25.25 6.86 11.75
N SER A 199 25.84 8.05 11.78
CA SER A 199 25.20 9.25 11.24
C SER A 199 24.93 9.17 9.75
N ARG A 200 25.88 8.61 8.97
CA ARG A 200 25.71 8.33 7.54
C ARG A 200 24.60 7.30 7.31
N ALA A 201 24.56 6.24 8.12
CA ALA A 201 23.54 5.22 8.07
C ALA A 201 22.15 5.83 8.27
N ARG A 202 21.97 6.67 9.30
CA ARG A 202 20.72 7.37 9.56
C ARG A 202 20.31 8.30 8.41
N ALA A 203 21.25 9.04 7.84
CA ALA A 203 20.98 9.90 6.68
C ALA A 203 20.47 9.09 5.46
N VAL A 204 21.06 7.91 5.22
CA VAL A 204 20.59 7.01 4.16
C VAL A 204 19.19 6.50 4.47
N LEU A 205 18.91 6.06 5.71
CA LEU A 205 17.55 5.63 6.11
C LEU A 205 16.51 6.74 5.93
N GLY A 206 16.82 7.96 6.38
CA GLY A 206 15.94 9.11 6.20
C GLY A 206 15.67 9.45 4.73
N SER A 207 16.71 9.36 3.88
CA SER A 207 16.54 9.54 2.43
C SER A 207 15.66 8.47 1.80
N MET A 208 15.80 7.21 2.24
CA MET A 208 14.98 6.08 1.79
C MET A 208 13.53 6.22 2.24
N GLN A 209 13.31 6.59 3.50
CA GLN A 209 11.98 6.88 4.02
C GLN A 209 11.28 7.93 3.15
N LYS A 210 11.95 9.05 2.89
CA LYS A 210 11.40 10.13 2.05
C LYS A 210 11.08 9.67 0.63
N ARG A 211 11.92 8.83 0.06
CA ARG A 211 11.68 8.22 -1.26
C ARG A 211 10.46 7.32 -1.26
N VAL A 212 10.30 6.45 -0.26
CA VAL A 212 9.15 5.56 -0.14
C VAL A 212 7.86 6.34 0.08
N GLU A 213 7.87 7.37 0.94
CA GLU A 213 6.74 8.28 1.15
C GLU A 213 6.31 8.98 -0.14
N THR A 214 7.28 9.48 -0.93
CA THR A 214 6.99 10.13 -2.21
C THR A 214 6.36 9.16 -3.21
N VAL A 215 6.84 7.91 -3.26
CA VAL A 215 6.24 6.85 -4.10
C VAL A 215 4.82 6.52 -3.62
N SER A 216 4.61 6.37 -2.31
CA SER A 216 3.29 6.14 -1.72
C SER A 216 2.29 7.23 -2.10
N GLN A 217 2.68 8.50 -2.03
CA GLN A 217 1.86 9.64 -2.48
C GLN A 217 1.53 9.56 -3.97
N GLY A 218 2.52 9.21 -4.81
CA GLY A 218 2.31 9.01 -6.25
C GLY A 218 1.32 7.88 -6.55
N ILE A 219 1.40 6.76 -5.82
CA ILE A 219 0.46 5.64 -5.93
C ILE A 219 -0.96 6.09 -5.57
N MET A 220 -1.14 6.89 -4.51
CA MET A 220 -2.45 7.36 -4.08
C MET A 220 -3.09 8.29 -5.12
N ILE A 221 -2.31 9.20 -5.71
CA ILE A 221 -2.79 10.06 -6.81
C ILE A 221 -3.18 9.21 -8.03
N GLY A 222 -2.36 8.21 -8.38
CA GLY A 222 -2.67 7.26 -9.46
C GLY A 222 -3.95 6.47 -9.17
N TYR A 223 -4.13 6.02 -7.93
CA TYR A 223 -5.32 5.31 -7.47
C TYR A 223 -6.59 6.16 -7.63
N GLU A 224 -6.57 7.42 -7.20
CA GLU A 224 -7.70 8.34 -7.34
C GLU A 224 -8.08 8.55 -8.81
N ASN A 225 -7.10 8.75 -9.69
CA ASN A 225 -7.33 8.95 -11.12
C ASN A 225 -7.89 7.68 -11.80
N GLU A 226 -7.34 6.50 -11.47
CA GLU A 226 -7.85 5.23 -12.02
C GLU A 226 -9.23 4.90 -11.46
N MET A 227 -9.52 5.20 -10.19
CA MET A 227 -10.84 5.03 -9.59
C MET A 227 -11.87 5.95 -10.23
N ALA A 228 -11.53 7.23 -10.49
CA ALA A 228 -12.40 8.14 -11.21
C ALA A 228 -12.66 7.68 -12.66
N SER A 229 -11.67 7.05 -13.28
CA SER A 229 -11.82 6.49 -14.64
C SER A 229 -12.70 5.23 -14.65
N GLU A 230 -12.56 4.36 -13.64
CA GLU A 230 -13.39 3.17 -13.47
C GLU A 230 -14.85 3.56 -13.19
N SER A 231 -15.07 4.53 -12.32
CA SER A 231 -16.40 5.08 -12.02
C SER A 231 -17.12 5.58 -13.29
N LYS A 232 -16.45 6.34 -14.15
CA LYS A 232 -17.03 6.80 -15.42
C LYS A 232 -17.45 5.66 -16.36
N ILE A 233 -16.78 4.52 -16.30
CA ILE A 233 -17.11 3.37 -17.15
C ILE A 233 -18.24 2.54 -16.54
N ARG A 234 -18.24 2.36 -15.23
CA ARG A 234 -19.06 1.35 -14.56
C ARG A 234 -20.22 1.88 -13.76
N ASP A 235 -20.05 3.03 -13.13
CA ASP A 235 -21.09 3.55 -12.24
C ASP A 235 -22.31 4.07 -13.01
N ILE A 236 -23.47 3.96 -12.39
CA ILE A 236 -24.72 4.51 -12.93
C ILE A 236 -24.92 5.95 -12.49
N GLU A 237 -25.59 6.70 -13.35
CA GLU A 237 -26.18 7.98 -12.96
C GLU A 237 -27.58 7.73 -12.41
N TYR A 238 -27.73 7.69 -11.08
CA TYR A 238 -28.96 7.30 -10.40
C TYR A 238 -30.18 8.10 -10.85
N VAL A 239 -30.04 9.41 -11.04
CA VAL A 239 -31.14 10.29 -11.44
C VAL A 239 -31.65 9.91 -12.82
N LEU A 240 -30.75 9.74 -13.77
CA LEU A 240 -31.10 9.37 -15.15
C LEU A 240 -31.72 7.97 -15.19
N LEU A 241 -31.13 7.01 -14.49
CA LEU A 241 -31.61 5.62 -14.49
C LEU A 241 -32.96 5.48 -13.83
N THR A 242 -33.24 6.18 -12.72
CA THR A 242 -34.57 6.17 -12.09
C THR A 242 -35.64 6.80 -12.97
N ALA A 243 -35.32 7.89 -13.70
CA ALA A 243 -36.21 8.47 -14.67
C ALA A 243 -36.56 7.48 -15.82
N ASN A 244 -35.53 6.80 -16.36
CA ASN A 244 -35.71 5.79 -17.40
C ASN A 244 -36.55 4.61 -16.91
N LEU A 245 -36.27 4.10 -15.69
CA LEU A 245 -37.08 3.03 -15.06
C LEU A 245 -38.54 3.40 -14.95
N LEU A 246 -38.87 4.62 -14.52
CA LEU A 246 -40.23 5.11 -14.43
C LEU A 246 -40.89 5.17 -15.83
N ILE A 247 -40.20 5.66 -16.83
CA ILE A 247 -40.69 5.68 -18.22
C ILE A 247 -40.93 4.26 -18.72
N SER A 248 -40.02 3.32 -18.47
CA SER A 248 -40.17 1.92 -18.88
C SER A 248 -41.36 1.24 -18.17
N LYS A 249 -41.58 1.52 -16.88
CA LYS A 249 -42.77 1.08 -16.15
C LYS A 249 -44.07 1.64 -16.73
N LEU A 250 -44.10 2.94 -17.04
CA LEU A 250 -45.27 3.57 -17.66
C LEU A 250 -45.57 2.95 -19.05
N LYS A 251 -44.55 2.66 -19.85
CA LYS A 251 -44.71 1.95 -21.13
C LYS A 251 -45.25 0.55 -20.92
N GLN A 252 -44.75 -0.19 -19.92
CA GLN A 252 -45.25 -1.53 -19.57
C GLN A 252 -46.70 -1.50 -19.20
N ASP A 253 -47.12 -0.62 -18.29
CA ASP A 253 -48.52 -0.46 -17.84
C ASP A 253 -49.45 -0.07 -19.01
N SER A 254 -49.00 0.87 -19.86
CA SER A 254 -49.73 1.27 -21.06
C SER A 254 -49.90 0.11 -22.05
N THR A 255 -48.88 -0.71 -22.21
CA THR A 255 -48.93 -1.88 -23.12
C THR A 255 -49.85 -2.97 -22.58
N ILE A 256 -49.92 -3.16 -21.25
CA ILE A 256 -50.87 -4.06 -20.59
C ILE A 256 -52.30 -3.60 -20.87
N ALA A 257 -52.59 -2.31 -20.73
CA ALA A 257 -53.89 -1.74 -21.01
C ALA A 257 -54.28 -1.93 -22.51
N TRP A 258 -53.30 -1.68 -23.43
CA TRP A 258 -53.49 -1.89 -24.86
C TRP A 258 -53.77 -3.36 -25.19
N LEU A 259 -53.04 -4.30 -24.59
CA LEU A 259 -53.24 -5.73 -24.75
C LEU A 259 -54.65 -6.18 -24.30
N ALA A 260 -55.11 -5.65 -23.16
CA ALA A 260 -56.46 -5.88 -22.67
C ALA A 260 -57.53 -5.40 -23.65
N GLN A 261 -57.37 -4.20 -24.23
CA GLN A 261 -58.24 -3.64 -25.25
C GLN A 261 -58.29 -4.50 -26.54
N ALA A 262 -57.12 -4.90 -27.05
CA ALA A 262 -56.98 -5.72 -28.26
C ALA A 262 -57.65 -7.10 -28.08
N ASN A 263 -57.60 -7.66 -26.86
CA ASN A 263 -58.30 -8.92 -26.55
C ASN A 263 -59.84 -8.74 -26.43
N MET A 264 -60.32 -7.59 -25.95
CA MET A 264 -61.76 -7.28 -25.91
C MET A 264 -62.36 -7.11 -27.33
N GLU A 265 -61.64 -6.44 -28.23
CA GLU A 265 -62.08 -6.30 -29.63
C GLU A 265 -62.23 -7.66 -30.32
N SER A 266 -61.29 -8.58 -30.13
CA SER A 266 -61.38 -9.94 -30.66
C SER A 266 -62.61 -10.71 -30.14
N LYS A 267 -62.93 -10.60 -28.83
CA LYS A 267 -64.10 -11.21 -28.23
C LYS A 267 -65.42 -10.61 -28.76
N ASN A 268 -65.45 -9.31 -29.08
CA ASN A 268 -66.64 -8.65 -29.62
C ASN A 268 -66.90 -9.10 -31.07
N ILE A 269 -65.84 -9.33 -31.84
CA ILE A 269 -66.00 -9.88 -33.21
C ILE A 269 -66.51 -11.33 -33.14
N GLU A 270 -66.05 -12.14 -32.19
CA GLU A 270 -66.50 -13.53 -31.99
C GLU A 270 -68.00 -13.61 -31.60
N LYS A 271 -68.55 -12.60 -30.92
CA LYS A 271 -69.97 -12.51 -30.55
C LYS A 271 -70.87 -12.04 -31.70
N LEU A 272 -70.31 -11.42 -32.72
CA LEU A 272 -71.03 -10.91 -33.89
C LEU A 272 -71.05 -11.92 -35.07
N LEU A 273 -70.29 -12.96 -35.00
CA LEU A 273 -70.25 -14.11 -35.95
C LEU A 273 -71.08 -15.28 -35.40
#